data_bfff8bef91006c319e171aa4fb1511df
#
_entry.id   bfff8bef91006c319e171aa4fb1511df
#
_cell.length_a   1.000
_cell.length_b   1.000
_cell.length_c   1.000
_cell.angle_alpha   90.00
_cell.angle_beta   90.00
_cell.angle_gamma   90.00
#
_symmetry.space_group_name_H-M   'P 1'
#
loop_
_entity.id
_entity.type
_entity.pdbx_description
1 polymer ?
#
loop_
_entity_poly.entity_id
_entity_poly.type
_entity_poly.pdbx_seq_one_letter_code
_entity_poly.pdbx_strand_id
1 'polypeptide(L)'
;NQIYLGQGSYGIAAASLEYFDKSVKELSYSEAALLAALPKAPSKYNPYKYPKLSKFRRNLVLENLEENNFISKKELIKLKTSKLDLKKRNIKIINEANSFTEEVRRTVKKIYGFEKLYSQGLSISTPLNINYQIQALKSLRKGIEDYDRRKGWRGAITNKIKNKNWKNIIFQNKLDPTLNWYFAEITSLNKNEIKFQIVDENKKNIKGVLDLESIKWTIPKKKFIQDVHSIGDIIFIKKNKNSWSLKQYPKVNGGIIALDPYNGDVLALVGGFNFKTSEFNRVTQAKRQPGSAFKPIVYAAALENGLAPNSIILDAPFVESQGVGLKNWKPENYGKKFYGPTTLRKGIEYSRNLMTVRIAKILELEKILKLSKKLNIYNEIPELLSVSLGSAETTLINLTSAYAPFVNGGLRVEPKLITRIQDRRGKTIFQKDNVKCLGCDQFISEETKFPIIQNKDERVMSEETAYQMNSILQ
;
A
#
# COMPACT_ATOMS: atom_id res chain seq x y z
N ASN A 1 19.72 -6.28 -28.08
CA ASN A 1 19.22 -7.04 -26.91
C ASN A 1 17.69 -7.22 -26.88
N GLN A 2 17.08 -7.44 -28.04
CA GLN A 2 15.64 -7.72 -28.15
C GLN A 2 15.38 -9.17 -28.59
N ILE A 3 16.42 -9.97 -28.76
CA ILE A 3 16.30 -11.35 -29.21
C ILE A 3 15.58 -12.20 -28.16
N TYR A 4 14.64 -13.01 -28.61
CA TYR A 4 13.93 -13.98 -27.76
C TYR A 4 14.84 -15.16 -27.43
N LEU A 5 14.99 -15.45 -26.14
CA LEU A 5 15.85 -16.52 -25.60
C LEU A 5 15.07 -17.63 -24.88
N GLY A 6 13.76 -17.67 -25.07
CA GLY A 6 12.88 -18.65 -24.43
C GLY A 6 12.35 -18.21 -23.07
N GLN A 7 11.40 -18.97 -22.50
CA GLN A 7 10.77 -18.70 -21.19
C GLN A 7 10.22 -17.27 -21.01
N GLY A 8 9.77 -16.63 -22.10
CA GLY A 8 9.31 -15.24 -22.05
C GLY A 8 10.44 -14.19 -21.96
N SER A 9 11.70 -14.62 -22.02
CA SER A 9 12.86 -13.73 -21.87
C SER A 9 13.30 -13.11 -23.19
N TYR A 10 13.32 -11.79 -23.25
CA TYR A 10 13.84 -11.00 -24.35
C TYR A 10 15.13 -10.30 -23.92
N GLY A 11 16.23 -10.54 -24.63
CA GLY A 11 17.56 -10.04 -24.32
C GLY A 11 18.31 -10.84 -23.25
N ILE A 12 19.66 -10.72 -23.30
CA ILE A 12 20.56 -11.55 -22.51
C ILE A 12 20.42 -11.31 -21.00
N ALA A 13 20.16 -10.08 -20.57
CA ALA A 13 19.99 -9.76 -19.15
C ALA A 13 18.75 -10.43 -18.54
N ALA A 14 17.63 -10.40 -19.27
CA ALA A 14 16.41 -11.08 -18.85
C ALA A 14 16.60 -12.62 -18.81
N ALA A 15 17.27 -13.18 -19.82
CA ALA A 15 17.55 -14.61 -19.86
C ALA A 15 18.54 -15.05 -18.78
N SER A 16 19.55 -14.26 -18.46
CA SER A 16 20.49 -14.53 -17.36
C SER A 16 19.78 -14.66 -16.03
N LEU A 17 18.87 -13.72 -15.73
CA LEU A 17 18.04 -13.76 -14.54
C LEU A 17 17.05 -14.93 -14.54
N GLU A 18 16.42 -15.22 -15.69
CA GLU A 18 15.40 -16.29 -15.79
C GLU A 18 15.97 -17.70 -15.66
N TYR A 19 17.14 -17.94 -16.27
CA TYR A 19 17.74 -19.29 -16.26
C TYR A 19 18.68 -19.54 -15.10
N PHE A 20 19.32 -18.50 -14.53
CA PHE A 20 20.40 -18.64 -13.56
C PHE A 20 20.23 -17.80 -12.31
N ASP A 21 19.27 -16.85 -12.27
CA ASP A 21 19.08 -15.87 -11.19
C ASP A 21 20.39 -15.08 -10.91
N LYS A 22 21.11 -14.73 -11.99
CA LYS A 22 22.39 -14.02 -11.97
C LYS A 22 22.38 -12.82 -12.91
N SER A 23 23.17 -11.80 -12.57
CA SER A 23 23.48 -10.74 -13.54
C SER A 23 24.36 -11.27 -14.67
N VAL A 24 24.38 -10.60 -15.82
CA VAL A 24 25.22 -11.02 -16.97
C VAL A 24 26.71 -11.09 -16.60
N LYS A 25 27.17 -10.23 -15.70
CA LYS A 25 28.56 -10.19 -15.23
C LYS A 25 28.96 -11.37 -14.35
N GLU A 26 28.00 -12.04 -13.75
CA GLU A 26 28.20 -13.19 -12.84
C GLU A 26 28.10 -14.54 -13.54
N LEU A 27 27.81 -14.54 -14.86
CA LEU A 27 27.70 -15.76 -15.64
C LEU A 27 29.08 -16.45 -15.80
N SER A 28 29.10 -17.74 -15.54
CA SER A 28 30.22 -18.58 -15.96
C SER A 28 30.24 -18.77 -17.48
N TYR A 29 31.39 -19.17 -18.05
CA TYR A 29 31.49 -19.49 -19.47
C TYR A 29 30.47 -20.54 -19.93
N SER A 30 30.18 -21.54 -19.11
CA SER A 30 29.18 -22.57 -19.40
C SER A 30 27.75 -21.98 -19.47
N GLU A 31 27.41 -21.08 -18.58
CA GLU A 31 26.10 -20.41 -18.54
C GLU A 31 25.97 -19.40 -19.70
N ALA A 32 27.02 -18.63 -19.97
CA ALA A 32 27.08 -17.70 -21.11
C ALA A 32 26.96 -18.45 -22.46
N ALA A 33 27.66 -19.59 -22.61
CA ALA A 33 27.59 -20.44 -23.78
C ALA A 33 26.19 -21.03 -24.00
N LEU A 34 25.47 -21.36 -22.92
CA LEU A 34 24.06 -21.79 -23.02
C LEU A 34 23.21 -20.65 -23.57
N LEU A 35 23.30 -19.46 -23.00
CA LEU A 35 22.50 -18.30 -23.49
C LEU A 35 22.82 -17.96 -24.94
N ALA A 36 24.09 -18.05 -25.34
CA ALA A 36 24.53 -17.85 -26.74
C ALA A 36 24.02 -18.97 -27.68
N ALA A 37 23.74 -20.15 -27.18
CA ALA A 37 23.19 -21.28 -27.94
C ALA A 37 21.69 -21.13 -28.26
N LEU A 38 20.92 -20.41 -27.42
CA LEU A 38 19.45 -20.32 -27.50
C LEU A 38 18.91 -19.59 -28.73
N PRO A 39 19.57 -18.51 -29.28
CA PRO A 39 19.03 -17.77 -30.42
C PRO A 39 18.75 -18.65 -31.65
N LYS A 40 19.46 -19.76 -31.85
CA LYS A 40 19.24 -20.70 -32.95
C LYS A 40 17.81 -21.24 -32.99
N ALA A 41 17.27 -21.66 -31.86
CA ALA A 41 15.90 -22.15 -31.71
C ALA A 41 15.54 -22.24 -30.21
N PRO A 42 15.08 -21.16 -29.57
CA PRO A 42 14.88 -21.09 -28.10
C PRO A 42 13.94 -22.14 -27.54
N SER A 43 12.91 -22.50 -28.30
CA SER A 43 11.95 -23.52 -27.89
C SER A 43 12.52 -24.94 -27.95
N LYS A 44 13.33 -25.24 -28.98
CA LYS A 44 13.96 -26.53 -29.20
C LYS A 44 15.11 -26.81 -28.23
N TYR A 45 15.89 -25.78 -27.90
CA TYR A 45 17.04 -25.86 -26.99
C TYR A 45 16.70 -25.42 -25.55
N ASN A 46 15.42 -25.42 -25.19
CA ASN A 46 14.98 -25.06 -23.85
C ASN A 46 15.56 -26.04 -22.80
N PRO A 47 16.40 -25.57 -21.85
CA PRO A 47 17.12 -26.46 -20.94
C PRO A 47 16.22 -27.13 -19.90
N TYR A 48 15.03 -26.57 -19.61
CA TYR A 48 14.06 -27.20 -18.72
C TYR A 48 13.26 -28.34 -19.39
N LYS A 49 13.00 -28.18 -20.70
CA LYS A 49 12.22 -29.19 -21.43
C LYS A 49 13.11 -30.26 -22.09
N TYR A 50 14.26 -29.85 -22.62
CA TYR A 50 15.15 -30.69 -23.41
C TYR A 50 16.61 -30.56 -22.93
N PRO A 51 16.95 -30.98 -21.71
CA PRO A 51 18.27 -30.75 -21.11
C PRO A 51 19.42 -31.38 -21.88
N LYS A 52 19.24 -32.57 -22.46
CA LYS A 52 20.28 -33.22 -23.27
C LYS A 52 20.58 -32.44 -24.54
N LEU A 53 19.57 -31.98 -25.24
CA LEU A 53 19.72 -31.23 -26.49
C LEU A 53 20.29 -29.82 -26.24
N SER A 54 19.87 -29.21 -25.17
CA SER A 54 20.39 -27.94 -24.71
C SER A 54 21.89 -28.02 -24.34
N LYS A 55 22.27 -29.09 -23.60
CA LYS A 55 23.68 -29.34 -23.24
C LYS A 55 24.52 -29.62 -24.51
N PHE A 56 24.03 -30.37 -25.45
CA PHE A 56 24.71 -30.62 -26.75
C PHE A 56 24.96 -29.28 -27.46
N ARG A 57 23.94 -28.42 -27.60
CA ARG A 57 24.07 -27.12 -28.30
C ARG A 57 25.01 -26.16 -27.54
N ARG A 58 24.95 -26.13 -26.20
CA ARG A 58 25.95 -25.40 -25.39
C ARG A 58 27.38 -25.84 -25.67
N ASN A 59 27.59 -27.16 -25.75
CA ASN A 59 28.92 -27.69 -25.96
C ASN A 59 29.54 -27.29 -27.32
N LEU A 60 28.70 -27.19 -28.38
CA LEU A 60 29.16 -26.64 -29.67
C LEU A 60 29.60 -25.17 -29.57
N VAL A 61 28.94 -24.37 -28.71
CA VAL A 61 29.38 -22.99 -28.48
C VAL A 61 30.68 -22.96 -27.70
N LEU A 62 30.88 -23.87 -26.74
CA LEU A 62 32.13 -24.00 -26.00
C LEU A 62 33.30 -24.42 -26.91
N GLU A 63 33.06 -25.32 -27.89
CA GLU A 63 34.03 -25.70 -28.90
C GLU A 63 34.47 -24.48 -29.75
N ASN A 64 33.50 -23.69 -30.24
CA ASN A 64 33.81 -22.46 -30.96
C ASN A 64 34.58 -21.42 -30.11
N LEU A 65 34.37 -21.40 -28.77
CA LEU A 65 35.16 -20.52 -27.90
C LEU A 65 36.59 -20.99 -27.76
N GLU A 66 36.85 -22.31 -27.80
CA GLU A 66 38.21 -22.86 -27.78
C GLU A 66 38.89 -22.66 -29.13
N GLU A 67 38.23 -22.95 -30.25
CA GLU A 67 38.74 -22.71 -31.61
C GLU A 67 39.16 -21.26 -31.84
N ASN A 68 38.45 -20.32 -31.19
CA ASN A 68 38.77 -18.89 -31.27
C ASN A 68 39.66 -18.39 -30.12
N ASN A 69 40.30 -19.27 -29.36
CA ASN A 69 41.24 -19.00 -28.29
C ASN A 69 40.67 -18.15 -27.12
N PHE A 70 39.35 -18.15 -26.89
CA PHE A 70 38.74 -17.51 -25.70
C PHE A 70 38.86 -18.37 -24.44
N ILE A 71 38.97 -19.70 -24.58
CA ILE A 71 39.21 -20.67 -23.52
C ILE A 71 40.27 -21.68 -23.94
N SER A 72 41.00 -22.25 -22.98
CA SER A 72 41.98 -23.30 -23.23
C SER A 72 41.30 -24.67 -23.41
N LYS A 73 41.99 -25.61 -24.07
CA LYS A 73 41.51 -27.00 -24.27
C LYS A 73 41.23 -27.71 -22.91
N LYS A 74 42.02 -27.42 -21.87
CA LYS A 74 41.79 -27.92 -20.51
C LYS A 74 40.50 -27.39 -19.90
N GLU A 75 40.20 -26.11 -20.11
CA GLU A 75 38.93 -25.49 -19.67
C GLU A 75 37.75 -26.02 -20.44
N LEU A 76 37.85 -26.22 -21.75
CA LEU A 76 36.80 -26.81 -22.57
C LEU A 76 36.33 -28.16 -22.00
N ILE A 77 37.27 -29.06 -21.67
CA ILE A 77 36.95 -30.39 -21.11
C ILE A 77 36.20 -30.26 -19.79
N LYS A 78 36.65 -29.35 -18.91
CA LYS A 78 36.03 -29.07 -17.61
C LYS A 78 34.61 -28.49 -17.79
N LEU A 79 34.45 -27.55 -18.71
CA LEU A 79 33.16 -26.87 -18.95
C LEU A 79 32.13 -27.80 -19.62
N LYS A 80 32.54 -28.68 -20.53
CA LYS A 80 31.65 -29.69 -21.14
C LYS A 80 31.06 -30.68 -20.12
N THR A 81 31.82 -31.02 -19.11
CA THR A 81 31.38 -31.93 -18.03
C THR A 81 30.54 -31.23 -16.96
N SER A 82 30.64 -29.91 -16.83
CA SER A 82 29.91 -29.15 -15.83
C SER A 82 28.41 -29.30 -15.94
N LYS A 83 27.74 -29.42 -14.79
CA LYS A 83 26.28 -29.35 -14.71
C LYS A 83 25.83 -27.90 -14.93
N LEU A 84 24.70 -27.75 -15.62
CA LEU A 84 24.00 -26.48 -15.69
C LEU A 84 23.17 -26.32 -14.43
N ASP A 85 23.55 -25.39 -13.58
CA ASP A 85 22.79 -25.06 -12.37
C ASP A 85 21.66 -24.09 -12.72
N LEU A 86 20.61 -24.65 -13.31
CA LEU A 86 19.41 -23.88 -13.71
C LEU A 86 18.62 -23.53 -12.46
N LYS A 87 18.53 -22.25 -12.18
CA LYS A 87 17.66 -21.69 -11.13
C LYS A 87 16.44 -21.10 -11.79
N LYS A 88 15.32 -21.80 -11.70
CA LYS A 88 14.06 -21.19 -12.13
C LYS A 88 13.78 -19.97 -11.25
N ARG A 89 13.76 -18.82 -11.88
CA ARG A 89 13.42 -17.57 -11.19
C ARG A 89 12.03 -17.72 -10.57
N ASN A 90 11.97 -17.86 -9.27
CA ASN A 90 10.72 -17.75 -8.53
C ASN A 90 10.37 -16.26 -8.44
N ILE A 91 9.71 -15.72 -9.44
CA ILE A 91 9.07 -14.42 -9.32
C ILE A 91 8.01 -14.57 -8.26
N LYS A 92 8.36 -14.21 -7.04
CA LYS A 92 7.44 -14.21 -5.92
C LYS A 92 6.50 -13.02 -6.08
N ILE A 93 5.36 -13.26 -6.70
CA ILE A 93 4.31 -12.25 -6.77
C ILE A 93 3.78 -12.04 -5.36
N ILE A 94 3.95 -10.85 -4.84
CA ILE A 94 3.45 -10.45 -3.51
C ILE A 94 2.05 -9.89 -3.72
N ASN A 95 1.04 -10.75 -3.65
CA ASN A 95 -0.36 -10.37 -3.83
C ASN A 95 -0.84 -9.36 -2.76
N GLU A 96 -0.21 -9.35 -1.60
CA GLU A 96 -0.47 -8.38 -0.53
C GLU A 96 -0.11 -6.94 -0.92
N ALA A 97 0.75 -6.76 -1.93
CA ALA A 97 1.19 -5.45 -2.41
C ALA A 97 0.43 -4.94 -3.64
N ASN A 98 -0.64 -5.60 -4.08
CA ASN A 98 -1.34 -5.24 -5.32
C ASN A 98 -1.76 -3.75 -5.38
N SER A 99 -2.28 -3.18 -4.29
CA SER A 99 -2.65 -1.74 -4.25
C SER A 99 -1.44 -0.82 -4.42
N PHE A 100 -0.31 -1.17 -3.82
CA PHE A 100 0.93 -0.42 -3.94
C PHE A 100 1.50 -0.53 -5.36
N THR A 101 1.60 -1.74 -5.89
CA THR A 101 2.13 -2.01 -7.23
C THR A 101 1.31 -1.31 -8.31
N GLU A 102 -0.02 -1.31 -8.19
CA GLU A 102 -0.90 -0.62 -9.13
C GLU A 102 -0.70 0.90 -9.09
N GLU A 103 -0.47 1.48 -7.91
CA GLU A 103 -0.18 2.91 -7.79
C GLU A 103 1.18 3.28 -8.41
N VAL A 104 2.20 2.44 -8.20
CA VAL A 104 3.50 2.57 -8.89
C VAL A 104 3.31 2.49 -10.40
N ARG A 105 2.55 1.52 -10.91
CA ARG A 105 2.24 1.36 -12.32
C ARG A 105 1.57 2.61 -12.90
N ARG A 106 0.57 3.16 -12.21
CA ARG A 106 -0.14 4.41 -12.60
C ARG A 106 0.83 5.59 -12.65
N THR A 107 1.69 5.72 -11.65
CA THR A 107 2.68 6.80 -11.57
C THR A 107 3.67 6.71 -12.72
N VAL A 108 4.24 5.53 -12.99
CA VAL A 108 5.18 5.34 -14.10
C VAL A 108 4.50 5.55 -15.44
N LYS A 109 3.27 5.06 -15.63
CA LYS A 109 2.49 5.32 -16.85
C LYS A 109 2.26 6.82 -17.07
N LYS A 110 1.99 7.58 -16.00
CA LYS A 110 1.79 9.04 -16.09
C LYS A 110 3.08 9.76 -16.51
N ILE A 111 4.24 9.34 -16.00
CA ILE A 111 5.54 9.98 -16.25
C ILE A 111 6.10 9.60 -17.64
N TYR A 112 6.05 8.32 -17.99
CA TYR A 112 6.75 7.78 -19.16
C TYR A 112 5.84 7.28 -20.28
N GLY A 113 4.54 7.21 -20.07
CA GLY A 113 3.58 6.68 -21.03
C GLY A 113 3.48 5.15 -21.03
N PHE A 114 2.49 4.65 -21.78
CA PHE A 114 2.16 3.22 -21.84
C PHE A 114 3.29 2.40 -22.50
N GLU A 115 3.81 2.88 -23.61
CA GLU A 115 4.81 2.15 -24.39
C GLU A 115 6.10 1.91 -23.60
N LYS A 116 6.64 2.95 -22.94
CA LYS A 116 7.87 2.81 -22.13
C LYS A 116 7.67 1.84 -20.97
N LEU A 117 6.52 1.89 -20.31
CA LEU A 117 6.23 1.02 -19.19
C LEU A 117 6.23 -0.46 -19.57
N TYR A 118 5.66 -0.83 -20.73
CA TYR A 118 5.44 -2.23 -21.08
C TYR A 118 6.44 -2.81 -22.09
N SER A 119 7.12 -1.97 -22.89
CA SER A 119 8.02 -2.45 -23.96
C SER A 119 9.50 -2.21 -23.70
N GLN A 120 9.88 -1.29 -22.80
CA GLN A 120 11.28 -0.90 -22.65
C GLN A 120 12.05 -1.58 -21.50
N GLY A 121 11.42 -2.52 -20.77
CA GLY A 121 12.11 -3.31 -19.73
C GLY A 121 12.63 -2.45 -18.58
N LEU A 122 11.75 -1.62 -17.99
CA LEU A 122 12.10 -0.80 -16.84
C LEU A 122 12.29 -1.62 -15.58
N SER A 123 13.32 -1.31 -14.80
CA SER A 123 13.49 -1.77 -13.41
C SER A 123 13.12 -0.65 -12.46
N ILE A 124 12.11 -0.88 -11.61
CA ILE A 124 11.54 0.11 -10.72
C ILE A 124 11.82 -0.29 -9.27
N SER A 125 12.61 0.52 -8.58
CA SER A 125 12.87 0.34 -7.14
C SER A 125 11.88 1.16 -6.33
N THR A 126 11.36 0.56 -5.26
CA THR A 126 10.37 1.17 -4.37
C THR A 126 10.80 1.06 -2.91
N PRO A 127 10.35 1.96 -2.02
CA PRO A 127 10.67 1.89 -0.60
C PRO A 127 9.79 0.89 0.16
N LEU A 128 8.93 0.14 -0.51
CA LEU A 128 7.99 -0.80 0.09
C LEU A 128 8.68 -1.74 1.07
N ASN A 129 8.19 -1.77 2.31
CA ASN A 129 8.56 -2.77 3.30
C ASN A 129 7.49 -3.88 3.32
N ILE A 130 7.88 -5.09 2.92
CA ILE A 130 6.95 -6.23 2.79
C ILE A 130 6.27 -6.57 4.11
N ASN A 131 6.98 -6.51 5.23
CA ASN A 131 6.42 -6.83 6.55
C ASN A 131 5.38 -5.78 6.96
N TYR A 132 5.66 -4.49 6.77
CA TYR A 132 4.70 -3.42 7.03
C TYR A 132 3.49 -3.54 6.11
N GLN A 133 3.68 -3.87 4.83
CA GLN A 133 2.60 -4.05 3.87
C GLN A 133 1.65 -5.19 4.28
N ILE A 134 2.19 -6.33 4.68
CA ILE A 134 1.40 -7.47 5.16
C ILE A 134 0.63 -7.12 6.43
N GLN A 135 1.28 -6.42 7.38
CA GLN A 135 0.62 -6.00 8.62
C GLN A 135 -0.46 -4.93 8.35
N ALA A 136 -0.19 -3.97 7.48
CA ALA A 136 -1.17 -2.96 7.07
C ALA A 136 -2.41 -3.61 6.45
N LEU A 137 -2.24 -4.56 5.53
CA LEU A 137 -3.35 -5.29 4.92
C LEU A 137 -4.17 -6.06 5.96
N LYS A 138 -3.51 -6.78 6.89
CA LYS A 138 -4.18 -7.51 7.97
C LYS A 138 -4.95 -6.58 8.91
N SER A 139 -4.34 -5.47 9.31
CA SER A 139 -4.94 -4.48 10.23
C SER A 139 -6.14 -3.78 9.59
N LEU A 140 -6.02 -3.34 8.33
CA LEU A 140 -7.13 -2.73 7.61
C LEU A 140 -8.31 -3.70 7.50
N ARG A 141 -8.05 -4.94 7.06
CA ARG A 141 -9.10 -5.96 6.91
C ARG A 141 -9.78 -6.28 8.24
N LYS A 142 -9.00 -6.42 9.31
CA LYS A 142 -9.54 -6.64 10.65
C LYS A 142 -10.44 -5.50 11.08
N GLY A 143 -9.99 -4.25 10.97
CA GLY A 143 -10.78 -3.08 11.34
C GLY A 143 -12.09 -2.96 10.56
N ILE A 144 -12.05 -3.23 9.24
CA ILE A 144 -13.24 -3.24 8.37
C ILE A 144 -14.19 -4.39 8.76
N GLU A 145 -13.69 -5.60 8.97
CA GLU A 145 -14.49 -6.75 9.41
C GLU A 145 -15.14 -6.49 10.77
N ASP A 146 -14.40 -5.95 11.74
CA ASP A 146 -14.91 -5.65 13.08
C ASP A 146 -15.99 -4.56 13.04
N TYR A 147 -15.80 -3.53 12.21
CA TYR A 147 -16.84 -2.51 11.99
C TYR A 147 -18.10 -3.11 11.36
N ASP A 148 -17.94 -3.90 10.30
CA ASP A 148 -19.05 -4.48 9.55
C ASP A 148 -19.86 -5.46 10.41
N ARG A 149 -19.19 -6.25 11.27
CA ARG A 149 -19.83 -7.15 12.24
C ARG A 149 -20.72 -6.42 13.24
N ARG A 150 -20.33 -5.22 13.70
CA ARG A 150 -21.18 -4.40 14.58
C ARG A 150 -22.49 -3.96 13.91
N LYS A 151 -22.54 -3.98 12.58
CA LYS A 151 -23.78 -3.70 11.82
C LYS A 151 -24.68 -4.94 11.64
N GLY A 152 -24.23 -6.09 12.13
CA GLY A 152 -24.96 -7.35 12.12
C GLY A 152 -24.81 -8.19 10.86
N TRP A 153 -25.36 -9.38 10.93
CA TRP A 153 -25.38 -10.36 9.85
C TRP A 153 -26.39 -10.00 8.78
N ARG A 154 -26.02 -10.16 7.51
CA ARG A 154 -26.89 -9.84 6.35
C ARG A 154 -27.38 -11.06 5.59
N GLY A 155 -27.15 -12.26 6.12
CA GLY A 155 -27.56 -13.51 5.49
C GLY A 155 -26.47 -14.18 4.70
N ALA A 156 -26.77 -15.38 4.22
CA ALA A 156 -25.90 -16.17 3.35
C ALA A 156 -25.75 -15.50 1.97
N ILE A 157 -24.71 -15.88 1.24
CA ILE A 157 -24.47 -15.39 -0.13
C ILE A 157 -25.61 -15.82 -1.06
N THR A 158 -26.01 -17.06 -0.93
CA THR A 158 -27.14 -17.69 -1.63
C THR A 158 -27.49 -18.98 -0.91
N ASN A 159 -28.59 -19.63 -1.32
CA ASN A 159 -28.92 -20.98 -0.83
C ASN A 159 -28.97 -21.94 -2.01
N LYS A 160 -28.23 -23.03 -1.93
CA LYS A 160 -28.06 -24.03 -3.00
C LYS A 160 -29.35 -24.77 -3.33
N ILE A 161 -30.21 -25.01 -2.33
CA ILE A 161 -31.49 -25.71 -2.50
C ILE A 161 -32.51 -24.79 -3.15
N LYS A 162 -32.57 -23.53 -2.73
CA LYS A 162 -33.56 -22.55 -3.19
C LYS A 162 -33.18 -21.89 -4.52
N ASN A 163 -31.90 -21.84 -4.87
CA ASN A 163 -31.41 -21.14 -6.05
C ASN A 163 -30.58 -22.04 -6.95
N LYS A 164 -31.15 -22.47 -8.07
CA LYS A 164 -30.47 -23.29 -9.06
C LYS A 164 -29.23 -22.63 -9.68
N ASN A 165 -29.16 -21.30 -9.65
CA ASN A 165 -28.07 -20.51 -10.24
C ASN A 165 -26.93 -20.19 -9.27
N TRP A 166 -26.88 -20.84 -8.12
CA TRP A 166 -25.94 -20.60 -7.04
C TRP A 166 -24.46 -20.64 -7.47
N LYS A 167 -24.08 -21.49 -8.42
CA LYS A 167 -22.71 -21.58 -8.95
C LYS A 167 -22.25 -20.30 -9.63
N ASN A 168 -23.12 -19.67 -10.42
CA ASN A 168 -22.82 -18.40 -11.08
C ASN A 168 -22.65 -17.27 -10.07
N ILE A 169 -23.45 -17.27 -9.00
CA ILE A 169 -23.31 -16.28 -7.91
C ILE A 169 -21.96 -16.43 -7.22
N ILE A 170 -21.48 -17.66 -6.94
CA ILE A 170 -20.16 -17.92 -6.39
C ILE A 170 -19.07 -17.45 -7.36
N PHE A 171 -19.18 -17.77 -8.64
CA PHE A 171 -18.19 -17.40 -9.66
C PHE A 171 -18.06 -15.87 -9.80
N GLN A 172 -19.15 -15.13 -9.66
CA GLN A 172 -19.13 -13.66 -9.68
C GLN A 172 -18.49 -13.05 -8.44
N ASN A 173 -18.47 -13.75 -7.30
CA ASN A 173 -17.85 -13.29 -6.06
C ASN A 173 -16.34 -13.54 -6.08
N LYS A 174 -15.59 -12.70 -6.79
CA LYS A 174 -14.12 -12.79 -6.91
C LYS A 174 -13.43 -12.49 -5.58
N LEU A 175 -13.00 -13.52 -4.87
CA LEU A 175 -12.21 -13.36 -3.66
C LEU A 175 -10.72 -13.17 -4.01
N ASP A 176 -10.09 -12.24 -3.33
CA ASP A 176 -8.64 -12.10 -3.33
C ASP A 176 -8.01 -13.31 -2.60
N PRO A 177 -7.03 -14.01 -3.21
CA PRO A 177 -6.40 -15.17 -2.60
C PRO A 177 -5.81 -14.88 -1.21
N THR A 178 -5.38 -13.65 -0.95
CA THR A 178 -4.82 -13.23 0.34
C THR A 178 -5.84 -13.15 1.48
N LEU A 179 -7.16 -13.25 1.19
CA LEU A 179 -8.20 -13.38 2.22
C LEU A 179 -8.13 -14.75 2.89
N ASN A 180 -7.74 -15.78 2.15
CA ASN A 180 -7.80 -17.18 2.59
C ASN A 180 -9.20 -17.59 3.06
N TRP A 181 -10.23 -17.09 2.35
CA TRP A 181 -11.62 -17.44 2.59
C TRP A 181 -12.06 -18.52 1.61
N TYR A 182 -13.02 -19.32 2.04
CA TYR A 182 -13.61 -20.38 1.25
C TYR A 182 -15.12 -20.21 1.21
N PHE A 183 -15.72 -20.66 0.12
CA PHE A 183 -17.16 -20.88 0.06
C PHE A 183 -17.49 -22.22 0.72
N ALA A 184 -18.50 -22.25 1.59
CA ALA A 184 -18.95 -23.46 2.24
C ALA A 184 -20.46 -23.56 2.24
N GLU A 185 -20.97 -24.77 2.06
CA GLU A 185 -22.38 -25.12 2.17
C GLU A 185 -22.68 -25.59 3.59
N ILE A 186 -23.74 -25.06 4.21
CA ILE A 186 -24.25 -25.57 5.47
C ILE A 186 -24.95 -26.92 5.21
N THR A 187 -24.40 -27.97 5.77
CA THR A 187 -24.93 -29.35 5.59
C THR A 187 -25.85 -29.81 6.73
N SER A 188 -25.60 -29.34 7.95
CA SER A 188 -26.50 -29.51 9.08
C SER A 188 -26.27 -28.41 10.12
N LEU A 189 -27.26 -28.17 10.95
CA LEU A 189 -27.22 -27.19 12.03
C LEU A 189 -28.05 -27.67 13.23
N ASN A 190 -27.61 -27.33 14.42
CA ASN A 190 -28.31 -27.57 15.65
C ASN A 190 -28.23 -26.33 16.56
N LYS A 191 -28.61 -26.42 17.85
CA LYS A 191 -28.63 -25.29 18.78
C LYS A 191 -27.23 -24.72 19.07
N ASN A 192 -26.16 -25.52 18.91
CA ASN A 192 -24.81 -25.20 19.38
C ASN A 192 -23.78 -25.07 18.25
N GLU A 193 -24.05 -25.60 17.06
CA GLU A 193 -23.07 -25.68 15.99
C GLU A 193 -23.70 -25.70 14.59
N ILE A 194 -22.90 -25.31 13.60
CA ILE A 194 -23.19 -25.45 12.17
C ILE A 194 -22.11 -26.35 11.56
N LYS A 195 -22.52 -27.47 10.94
CA LYS A 195 -21.64 -28.30 10.10
C LYS A 195 -21.67 -27.81 8.68
N PHE A 196 -20.52 -27.77 8.05
CA PHE A 196 -20.39 -27.29 6.67
C PHE A 196 -19.45 -28.19 5.85
N GLN A 197 -19.55 -28.04 4.53
CA GLN A 197 -18.64 -28.62 3.56
C GLN A 197 -18.16 -27.53 2.59
N ILE A 198 -16.84 -27.48 2.30
CA ILE A 198 -16.28 -26.53 1.35
C ILE A 198 -16.78 -26.84 -0.06
N VAL A 199 -17.17 -25.78 -0.77
CA VAL A 199 -17.70 -25.81 -2.14
C VAL A 199 -16.60 -25.35 -3.10
N ASP A 200 -15.53 -26.14 -3.22
CA ASP A 200 -14.42 -25.90 -4.17
C ASP A 200 -14.16 -27.25 -4.88
N GLU A 201 -14.11 -27.25 -6.20
CA GLU A 201 -13.92 -28.48 -6.99
C GLU A 201 -12.65 -29.23 -6.60
N ASN A 202 -11.59 -28.51 -6.22
CA ASN A 202 -10.32 -29.08 -5.78
C ASN A 202 -10.28 -29.43 -4.29
N LYS A 203 -11.31 -29.07 -3.49
CA LYS A 203 -11.35 -29.18 -2.02
C LYS A 203 -12.66 -29.74 -1.48
N LYS A 204 -13.44 -30.44 -2.30
CA LYS A 204 -14.79 -30.96 -1.96
C LYS A 204 -14.87 -31.84 -0.70
N ASN A 205 -13.75 -32.40 -0.26
CA ASN A 205 -13.73 -33.32 0.89
C ASN A 205 -13.47 -32.66 2.24
N ILE A 206 -13.30 -31.32 2.27
CA ILE A 206 -13.04 -30.63 3.54
C ILE A 206 -14.38 -30.30 4.19
N LYS A 207 -14.64 -30.94 5.32
CA LYS A 207 -15.77 -30.69 6.22
C LYS A 207 -15.25 -29.98 7.48
N GLY A 208 -16.12 -29.24 8.15
CA GLY A 208 -15.79 -28.59 9.40
C GLY A 208 -17.02 -28.18 10.19
N VAL A 209 -16.76 -27.60 11.35
CA VAL A 209 -17.78 -27.15 12.28
C VAL A 209 -17.49 -25.71 12.65
N LEU A 210 -18.55 -24.91 12.72
CA LEU A 210 -18.58 -23.59 13.34
C LEU A 210 -19.30 -23.72 14.67
N ASP A 211 -18.61 -23.47 15.76
CA ASP A 211 -19.19 -23.46 17.10
C ASP A 211 -20.02 -22.19 17.36
N LEU A 212 -20.86 -22.22 18.39
CA LEU A 212 -21.74 -21.12 18.75
C LEU A 212 -20.97 -19.80 18.95
N GLU A 213 -19.80 -19.83 19.58
CA GLU A 213 -19.00 -18.62 19.82
C GLU A 213 -18.54 -17.96 18.52
N SER A 214 -18.18 -18.75 17.54
CA SER A 214 -17.73 -18.23 16.23
C SER A 214 -18.85 -17.58 15.41
N ILE A 215 -20.11 -17.95 15.64
CA ILE A 215 -21.30 -17.48 14.90
C ILE A 215 -22.24 -16.59 15.71
N LYS A 216 -22.04 -16.44 17.02
CA LYS A 216 -22.91 -15.67 17.93
C LYS A 216 -23.20 -14.25 17.46
N TRP A 217 -22.23 -13.61 16.78
CA TRP A 217 -22.38 -12.27 16.22
C TRP A 217 -23.43 -12.19 15.07
N THR A 218 -23.81 -13.32 14.49
CA THR A 218 -24.82 -13.39 13.43
C THR A 218 -26.24 -13.53 13.99
N ILE A 219 -26.39 -13.88 15.28
CA ILE A 219 -27.65 -14.22 15.89
C ILE A 219 -28.17 -13.03 16.70
N PRO A 220 -29.27 -12.37 16.28
CA PRO A 220 -29.88 -11.31 17.07
C PRO A 220 -30.37 -11.81 18.44
N LYS A 221 -30.49 -10.89 19.41
CA LYS A 221 -31.06 -11.21 20.73
C LYS A 221 -32.42 -11.91 20.56
N LYS A 222 -32.69 -12.93 21.35
CA LYS A 222 -33.91 -13.75 21.36
C LYS A 222 -34.15 -14.61 20.10
N LYS A 223 -33.11 -14.85 19.25
CA LYS A 223 -33.17 -15.78 18.14
C LYS A 223 -32.20 -16.95 18.31
N PHE A 224 -32.44 -18.02 17.56
CA PHE A 224 -31.62 -19.23 17.54
C PHE A 224 -30.89 -19.35 16.19
N ILE A 225 -29.94 -20.30 16.08
CA ILE A 225 -29.18 -20.56 14.87
C ILE A 225 -30.12 -20.82 13.68
N GLN A 226 -31.18 -21.63 13.89
CA GLN A 226 -32.15 -22.02 12.87
C GLN A 226 -33.02 -20.84 12.36
N ASP A 227 -33.13 -19.76 13.12
CA ASP A 227 -33.90 -18.57 12.70
C ASP A 227 -33.09 -17.70 11.71
N VAL A 228 -31.79 -17.93 11.62
CA VAL A 228 -30.84 -17.07 10.89
C VAL A 228 -30.13 -17.82 9.78
N HIS A 229 -29.86 -19.10 9.97
CA HIS A 229 -29.16 -19.96 9.03
C HIS A 229 -30.04 -21.15 8.59
N SER A 230 -29.84 -21.60 7.36
CA SER A 230 -30.59 -22.71 6.78
C SER A 230 -29.64 -23.73 6.14
N ILE A 231 -30.09 -25.00 6.08
CA ILE A 231 -29.38 -26.02 5.30
C ILE A 231 -29.35 -25.60 3.84
N GLY A 232 -28.19 -25.83 3.19
CA GLY A 232 -27.96 -25.39 1.81
C GLY A 232 -27.49 -23.95 1.67
N ASP A 233 -27.40 -23.18 2.76
CA ASP A 233 -26.82 -21.83 2.70
C ASP A 233 -25.35 -21.88 2.32
N ILE A 234 -24.97 -21.04 1.36
CA ILE A 234 -23.58 -20.81 0.97
C ILE A 234 -23.04 -19.59 1.72
N ILE A 235 -22.00 -19.82 2.49
CA ILE A 235 -21.38 -18.83 3.38
C ILE A 235 -19.89 -18.69 3.12
N PHE A 236 -19.28 -17.61 3.55
CA PHE A 236 -17.83 -17.46 3.61
C PHE A 236 -17.30 -17.99 4.94
N ILE A 237 -16.25 -18.79 4.87
CA ILE A 237 -15.53 -19.27 6.04
C ILE A 237 -14.03 -19.02 5.91
N LYS A 238 -13.34 -18.93 7.03
CA LYS A 238 -11.88 -18.84 7.10
C LYS A 238 -11.35 -19.84 8.10
N LYS A 239 -10.29 -20.58 7.71
CA LYS A 239 -9.58 -21.45 8.62
C LYS A 239 -8.63 -20.65 9.51
N ASN A 240 -8.74 -20.79 10.80
CA ASN A 240 -7.77 -20.35 11.80
C ASN A 240 -6.83 -21.52 12.10
N LYS A 241 -5.91 -21.40 13.08
CA LYS A 241 -5.01 -22.51 13.42
C LYS A 241 -5.78 -23.81 13.71
N ASN A 242 -6.72 -23.78 14.66
CA ASN A 242 -7.44 -24.97 15.13
C ASN A 242 -8.97 -24.86 15.01
N SER A 243 -9.51 -23.80 14.41
CA SER A 243 -10.94 -23.55 14.31
C SER A 243 -11.31 -22.94 12.96
N TRP A 244 -12.61 -22.82 12.74
CA TRP A 244 -13.17 -22.10 11.60
C TRP A 244 -13.92 -20.87 12.08
N SER A 245 -13.94 -19.83 11.27
CA SER A 245 -14.73 -18.63 11.55
C SER A 245 -15.62 -18.30 10.36
N LEU A 246 -16.87 -17.95 10.66
CA LEU A 246 -17.82 -17.42 9.70
C LEU A 246 -17.37 -16.01 9.29
N LYS A 247 -17.44 -15.73 8.00
CA LYS A 247 -17.07 -14.45 7.41
C LYS A 247 -18.24 -13.82 6.66
N GLN A 248 -18.23 -12.51 6.58
CA GLN A 248 -19.17 -11.72 5.77
C GLN A 248 -18.37 -10.72 4.95
N TYR A 249 -18.68 -10.61 3.67
CA TYR A 249 -18.04 -9.60 2.83
C TYR A 249 -18.52 -8.20 3.28
N PRO A 250 -17.60 -7.29 3.68
CA PRO A 250 -18.01 -6.02 4.25
C PRO A 250 -18.64 -5.09 3.19
N LYS A 251 -19.67 -4.34 3.59
CA LYS A 251 -20.27 -3.27 2.77
C LYS A 251 -19.49 -1.96 2.83
N VAL A 252 -18.66 -1.80 3.86
CA VAL A 252 -17.78 -0.64 4.03
C VAL A 252 -16.39 -0.96 3.50
N ASN A 253 -15.62 0.10 3.22
CA ASN A 253 -14.27 -0.03 2.75
C ASN A 253 -13.39 1.08 3.36
N GLY A 254 -12.06 0.98 3.21
CA GLY A 254 -11.13 1.94 3.77
C GLY A 254 -9.76 1.86 3.09
N GLY A 255 -8.82 2.65 3.58
CA GLY A 255 -7.43 2.62 3.18
C GLY A 255 -6.51 2.79 4.37
N ILE A 256 -5.27 2.34 4.25
CA ILE A 256 -4.21 2.55 5.24
C ILE A 256 -2.90 2.83 4.50
N ILE A 257 -2.10 3.72 5.07
CA ILE A 257 -0.76 4.06 4.60
C ILE A 257 0.20 4.13 5.79
N ALA A 258 1.42 3.68 5.58
CA ALA A 258 2.56 3.93 6.46
C ALA A 258 3.64 4.68 5.70
N LEU A 259 4.06 5.81 6.24
CA LEU A 259 5.01 6.74 5.64
C LEU A 259 6.12 7.02 6.64
N ASP A 260 7.37 7.01 6.15
CA ASP A 260 8.52 7.48 6.92
C ASP A 260 8.47 9.02 6.99
N PRO A 261 8.37 9.61 8.21
CA PRO A 261 8.22 11.06 8.35
C PRO A 261 9.48 11.85 8.03
N TYR A 262 10.66 11.21 7.95
CA TYR A 262 11.93 11.89 7.73
C TYR A 262 12.28 12.03 6.26
N ASN A 263 11.92 11.05 5.44
CA ASN A 263 12.29 11.03 4.03
C ASN A 263 11.11 10.92 3.05
N GLY A 264 9.88 10.68 3.56
CA GLY A 264 8.67 10.55 2.75
C GLY A 264 8.47 9.19 2.09
N ASP A 265 9.28 8.18 2.41
CA ASP A 265 9.15 6.84 1.85
C ASP A 265 7.83 6.19 2.25
N VAL A 266 7.04 5.75 1.28
CA VAL A 266 5.81 5.01 1.52
C VAL A 266 6.15 3.54 1.77
N LEU A 267 6.19 3.16 3.03
CA LEU A 267 6.59 1.82 3.47
C LEU A 267 5.48 0.77 3.30
N ALA A 268 4.21 1.20 3.34
CA ALA A 268 3.05 0.35 3.08
C ALA A 268 1.88 1.19 2.57
N LEU A 269 1.09 0.61 1.67
CA LEU A 269 -0.12 1.25 1.14
C LEU A 269 -1.15 0.20 0.75
N VAL A 270 -2.35 0.29 1.34
CA VAL A 270 -3.49 -0.58 1.02
C VAL A 270 -4.71 0.27 0.72
N GLY A 271 -5.20 0.20 -0.51
CA GLY A 271 -6.31 1.03 -1.00
C GLY A 271 -7.70 0.47 -0.77
N GLY A 272 -7.82 -0.75 -0.21
CA GLY A 272 -9.14 -1.37 -0.01
C GLY A 272 -9.08 -2.78 0.55
N PHE A 273 -10.27 -3.30 0.90
CA PHE A 273 -10.43 -4.63 1.48
C PHE A 273 -10.05 -5.76 0.51
N ASN A 274 -10.48 -5.66 -0.74
CA ASN A 274 -10.26 -6.67 -1.77
C ASN A 274 -9.91 -5.99 -3.10
N PHE A 275 -8.66 -6.14 -3.53
CA PHE A 275 -8.16 -5.52 -4.75
C PHE A 275 -8.83 -6.10 -6.02
N LYS A 276 -9.16 -7.39 -6.04
CA LYS A 276 -9.80 -8.02 -7.20
C LYS A 276 -11.20 -7.50 -7.53
N THR A 277 -11.91 -6.98 -6.52
CA THR A 277 -13.24 -6.41 -6.72
C THR A 277 -13.21 -4.90 -6.93
N SER A 278 -12.17 -4.22 -6.48
CA SER A 278 -12.03 -2.77 -6.62
C SER A 278 -10.55 -2.37 -6.59
N GLU A 279 -10.05 -1.93 -7.75
CA GLU A 279 -8.71 -1.35 -7.90
C GLU A 279 -8.65 0.12 -7.47
N PHE A 280 -9.81 0.71 -7.09
CA PHE A 280 -9.89 2.08 -6.60
C PHE A 280 -9.11 2.22 -5.30
N ASN A 281 -8.05 3.03 -5.34
CA ASN A 281 -7.16 3.24 -4.23
C ASN A 281 -7.65 4.39 -3.32
N ARG A 282 -8.19 4.03 -2.16
CA ARG A 282 -8.76 5.01 -1.22
C ARG A 282 -7.71 5.86 -0.51
N VAL A 283 -6.44 5.50 -0.61
CA VAL A 283 -5.35 6.30 -0.06
C VAL A 283 -5.02 7.49 -0.96
N THR A 284 -5.01 7.28 -2.29
CA THR A 284 -4.53 8.25 -3.28
C THR A 284 -5.64 8.90 -4.10
N GLN A 285 -6.79 8.21 -4.27
CA GLN A 285 -7.87 8.65 -5.16
C GLN A 285 -9.12 9.14 -4.44
N ALA A 286 -9.41 8.63 -3.22
CA ALA A 286 -10.59 9.06 -2.48
C ALA A 286 -10.34 10.41 -1.80
N LYS A 287 -11.07 11.43 -2.23
CA LYS A 287 -11.15 12.70 -1.51
C LYS A 287 -12.23 12.60 -0.44
N ARG A 288 -11.89 12.94 0.79
CA ARG A 288 -12.79 12.92 1.96
C ARG A 288 -12.48 14.08 2.87
N GLN A 289 -13.49 14.55 3.57
CA GLN A 289 -13.35 15.54 4.63
C GLN A 289 -12.55 14.95 5.78
N PRO A 290 -11.40 15.52 6.16
CA PRO A 290 -10.59 15.03 7.27
C PRO A 290 -11.26 15.21 8.63
N GLY A 291 -12.22 16.12 8.72
CA GLY A 291 -12.87 16.47 9.97
C GLY A 291 -11.85 16.92 11.02
N SER A 292 -12.00 16.44 12.26
CA SER A 292 -11.10 16.83 13.37
C SER A 292 -9.63 16.48 13.17
N ALA A 293 -9.27 15.60 12.21
CA ALA A 293 -7.88 15.36 11.86
C ALA A 293 -7.21 16.57 11.19
N PHE A 294 -7.97 17.60 10.80
CA PHE A 294 -7.41 18.86 10.32
C PHE A 294 -7.02 19.84 11.46
N LYS A 295 -7.60 19.68 12.65
CA LYS A 295 -7.35 20.60 13.78
C LYS A 295 -5.87 20.79 14.14
N PRO A 296 -5.01 19.75 14.15
CA PRO A 296 -3.58 19.97 14.42
C PRO A 296 -2.93 21.02 13.52
N ILE A 297 -3.40 21.16 12.27
CA ILE A 297 -2.89 22.19 11.35
C ILE A 297 -3.31 23.58 11.79
N VAL A 298 -4.55 23.74 12.28
CA VAL A 298 -5.05 25.01 12.83
C VAL A 298 -4.26 25.41 14.08
N TYR A 299 -3.99 24.43 14.94
CA TYR A 299 -3.25 24.67 16.19
C TYR A 299 -1.75 24.92 15.92
N ALA A 300 -1.14 24.25 14.95
CA ALA A 300 0.21 24.57 14.50
C ALA A 300 0.31 26.00 13.96
N ALA A 301 -0.67 26.43 13.14
CA ALA A 301 -0.74 27.82 12.68
C ALA A 301 -0.88 28.81 13.85
N ALA A 302 -1.59 28.41 14.92
CA ALA A 302 -1.73 29.24 16.12
C ALA A 302 -0.40 29.41 16.85
N LEU A 303 0.34 28.35 17.05
CA LEU A 303 1.67 28.35 17.68
C LEU A 303 2.67 29.18 16.85
N GLU A 304 2.70 29.00 15.52
CA GLU A 304 3.53 29.80 14.59
C GLU A 304 3.23 31.31 14.65
N ASN A 305 2.04 31.69 15.08
CA ASN A 305 1.61 33.07 15.16
C ASN A 305 1.53 33.61 16.60
N GLY A 306 2.30 33.03 17.52
CA GLY A 306 2.56 33.59 18.86
C GLY A 306 1.62 33.13 19.96
N LEU A 307 0.67 32.20 19.70
CA LEU A 307 -0.03 31.52 20.77
C LEU A 307 0.87 30.44 21.40
N ALA A 308 0.63 30.14 22.67
CA ALA A 308 1.35 29.13 23.41
C ALA A 308 0.40 27.97 23.83
N PRO A 309 0.91 26.78 24.18
CA PRO A 309 0.07 25.66 24.65
C PRO A 309 -0.81 25.97 25.85
N ASN A 310 -0.41 26.94 26.70
CA ASN A 310 -1.16 27.45 27.85
C ASN A 310 -2.02 28.68 27.55
N SER A 311 -2.01 29.22 26.33
CA SER A 311 -2.90 30.33 25.94
C SER A 311 -4.36 29.96 26.19
N ILE A 312 -5.12 30.88 26.79
CA ILE A 312 -6.54 30.64 27.11
C ILE A 312 -7.41 31.04 25.93
N ILE A 313 -8.20 30.09 25.47
CA ILE A 313 -9.23 30.26 24.43
C ILE A 313 -10.60 29.94 25.05
N LEU A 314 -11.59 30.76 24.75
CA LEU A 314 -12.93 30.62 25.29
C LEU A 314 -13.71 29.49 24.56
N ASP A 315 -14.12 28.46 25.27
CA ASP A 315 -15.05 27.42 24.79
C ASP A 315 -16.49 27.79 25.15
N ALA A 316 -17.12 28.64 24.32
CA ALA A 316 -18.46 29.15 24.49
C ALA A 316 -19.21 29.21 23.15
N PRO A 317 -20.53 29.45 23.12
CA PRO A 317 -21.30 29.57 21.89
C PRO A 317 -20.66 30.52 20.89
N PHE A 318 -20.69 30.14 19.59
CA PHE A 318 -20.16 30.93 18.49
C PHE A 318 -21.20 31.05 17.39
N VAL A 319 -21.35 32.22 16.84
CA VAL A 319 -22.29 32.50 15.75
C VAL A 319 -21.56 33.36 14.70
N GLU A 320 -21.58 32.91 13.45
CA GLU A 320 -21.02 33.64 12.31
C GLU A 320 -22.12 33.90 11.28
N SER A 321 -22.21 35.17 10.85
CA SER A 321 -23.09 35.55 9.75
C SER A 321 -22.55 35.03 8.43
N GLN A 322 -23.40 34.41 7.60
CA GLN A 322 -23.02 33.94 6.28
C GLN A 322 -23.44 34.89 5.15
N GLY A 323 -23.96 36.05 5.50
CA GLY A 323 -24.44 37.08 4.57
C GLY A 323 -25.96 37.28 4.62
N VAL A 324 -26.43 38.28 3.88
CA VAL A 324 -27.85 38.67 3.85
C VAL A 324 -28.67 37.53 3.26
N GLY A 325 -29.75 37.13 3.97
CA GLY A 325 -30.64 36.05 3.55
C GLY A 325 -30.20 34.64 3.85
N LEU A 326 -28.96 34.43 4.34
CA LEU A 326 -28.45 33.12 4.73
C LEU A 326 -28.60 32.92 6.25
N LYS A 327 -28.80 31.65 6.66
CA LYS A 327 -28.82 31.27 8.08
C LYS A 327 -27.44 31.43 8.69
N ASN A 328 -27.38 32.01 9.88
CA ASN A 328 -26.13 32.07 10.65
C ASN A 328 -25.55 30.70 10.90
N TRP A 329 -24.24 30.54 10.71
CA TRP A 329 -23.52 29.32 11.06
C TRP A 329 -23.27 29.25 12.57
N LYS A 330 -23.73 28.17 13.18
CA LYS A 330 -23.65 27.92 14.63
C LYS A 330 -23.00 26.56 14.88
N PRO A 331 -21.67 26.47 14.86
CA PRO A 331 -20.98 25.23 15.20
C PRO A 331 -21.22 24.87 16.66
N GLU A 332 -21.17 23.56 16.96
CA GLU A 332 -21.31 23.01 18.31
C GLU A 332 -20.15 22.06 18.62
N ASN A 333 -19.83 21.91 19.91
CA ASN A 333 -19.00 20.79 20.37
C ASN A 333 -19.78 19.47 20.25
N TYR A 334 -19.07 18.36 20.02
CA TYR A 334 -19.70 17.04 19.86
C TYR A 334 -20.64 16.69 21.02
N GLY A 335 -20.26 17.01 22.27
CA GLY A 335 -21.06 16.78 23.47
C GLY A 335 -22.10 17.86 23.78
N LYS A 336 -22.29 18.88 22.92
CA LYS A 336 -23.19 20.04 23.11
C LYS A 336 -22.99 20.80 24.43
N LYS A 337 -21.78 20.70 25.01
CA LYS A 337 -21.40 21.37 26.28
C LYS A 337 -20.34 22.42 25.99
N PHE A 338 -20.28 23.44 26.87
CA PHE A 338 -19.31 24.51 26.86
C PHE A 338 -18.47 24.43 28.15
N TYR A 339 -17.20 24.77 28.06
CA TYR A 339 -16.26 24.57 29.16
C TYR A 339 -15.58 25.90 29.62
N GLY A 340 -15.96 27.03 29.00
CA GLY A 340 -15.43 28.34 29.37
C GLY A 340 -13.95 28.53 28.99
N PRO A 341 -13.23 29.37 29.71
CA PRO A 341 -11.80 29.61 29.48
C PRO A 341 -11.01 28.35 29.64
N THR A 342 -10.35 27.91 28.56
CA THR A 342 -9.66 26.59 28.46
C THR A 342 -8.34 26.78 27.74
N THR A 343 -7.28 26.07 28.17
CA THR A 343 -5.97 26.14 27.51
C THR A 343 -6.00 25.58 26.11
N LEU A 344 -5.18 26.13 25.22
CA LEU A 344 -5.01 25.67 23.85
C LEU A 344 -4.72 24.15 23.80
N ARG A 345 -3.81 23.64 24.65
CA ARG A 345 -3.52 22.20 24.79
C ARG A 345 -4.79 21.37 25.04
N LYS A 346 -5.60 21.73 26.03
CA LYS A 346 -6.86 21.02 26.31
C LYS A 346 -7.86 21.13 25.16
N GLY A 347 -7.85 22.23 24.43
CA GLY A 347 -8.72 22.42 23.25
C GLY A 347 -8.50 21.36 22.19
N ILE A 348 -7.24 21.04 21.87
CA ILE A 348 -6.90 20.02 20.88
C ILE A 348 -7.03 18.59 21.45
N GLU A 349 -6.57 18.34 22.69
CA GLU A 349 -6.68 17.03 23.36
C GLU A 349 -8.13 16.54 23.40
N TYR A 350 -9.07 17.42 23.71
CA TYR A 350 -10.51 17.11 23.73
C TYR A 350 -11.23 17.42 22.40
N SER A 351 -10.48 17.78 21.37
CA SER A 351 -11.02 18.07 20.03
C SER A 351 -12.20 19.06 20.04
N ARG A 352 -12.05 20.20 20.78
CA ARG A 352 -13.10 21.23 20.94
C ARG A 352 -13.33 22.00 19.63
N ASN A 353 -14.55 21.93 19.09
CA ASN A 353 -14.89 22.61 17.84
C ASN A 353 -14.90 24.13 18.00
N LEU A 354 -15.52 24.63 19.05
CA LEU A 354 -15.71 26.08 19.26
C LEU A 354 -14.40 26.81 19.49
N MET A 355 -13.48 26.19 20.24
CA MET A 355 -12.13 26.73 20.42
C MET A 355 -11.38 26.77 19.07
N THR A 356 -11.47 25.71 18.26
CA THR A 356 -10.81 25.66 16.94
C THR A 356 -11.31 26.77 16.02
N VAL A 357 -12.63 27.01 15.98
CA VAL A 357 -13.23 28.09 15.16
C VAL A 357 -12.80 29.44 15.67
N ARG A 358 -12.74 29.68 16.99
CA ARG A 358 -12.25 30.93 17.57
C ARG A 358 -10.78 31.20 17.25
N ILE A 359 -9.95 30.17 17.33
CA ILE A 359 -8.55 30.24 16.93
C ILE A 359 -8.47 30.66 15.45
N ALA A 360 -9.23 30.03 14.57
CA ALA A 360 -9.25 30.41 13.16
C ALA A 360 -9.72 31.83 12.89
N LYS A 361 -10.64 32.34 13.69
CA LYS A 361 -11.10 33.75 13.61
C LYS A 361 -10.05 34.74 14.12
N ILE A 362 -9.38 34.42 15.24
CA ILE A 362 -8.33 35.26 15.85
C ILE A 362 -7.11 35.35 14.93
N LEU A 363 -6.71 34.25 14.31
CA LEU A 363 -5.53 34.20 13.45
C LEU A 363 -5.75 34.77 12.06
N GLU A 364 -6.98 34.96 11.65
CA GLU A 364 -7.42 35.11 10.28
C GLU A 364 -7.23 33.80 9.48
N LEU A 365 -8.28 33.38 8.78
CA LEU A 365 -8.31 32.12 8.09
C LEU A 365 -7.17 31.94 7.08
N GLU A 366 -6.72 33.05 6.46
CA GLU A 366 -5.64 33.07 5.47
C GLU A 366 -4.34 32.43 5.97
N LYS A 367 -3.93 32.68 7.23
CA LYS A 367 -2.70 32.05 7.79
C LYS A 367 -2.79 30.55 7.87
N ILE A 368 -3.97 30.01 8.22
CA ILE A 368 -4.24 28.57 8.25
C ILE A 368 -4.22 28.00 6.84
N LEU A 369 -4.84 28.69 5.87
CA LEU A 369 -4.86 28.25 4.48
C LEU A 369 -3.45 28.27 3.87
N LYS A 370 -2.63 29.27 4.20
CA LYS A 370 -1.22 29.35 3.76
C LYS A 370 -0.39 28.18 4.29
N LEU A 371 -0.53 27.82 5.56
CA LEU A 371 0.14 26.65 6.13
C LEU A 371 -0.36 25.36 5.45
N SER A 372 -1.68 25.21 5.23
CA SER A 372 -2.28 24.06 4.57
C SER A 372 -1.77 23.85 3.14
N LYS A 373 -1.56 24.95 2.40
CA LYS A 373 -0.94 24.93 1.06
C LYS A 373 0.52 24.50 1.13
N LYS A 374 1.32 25.06 2.04
CA LYS A 374 2.71 24.66 2.26
C LYS A 374 2.83 23.16 2.59
N LEU A 375 1.89 22.63 3.36
CA LEU A 375 1.79 21.19 3.72
C LEU A 375 1.23 20.32 2.60
N ASN A 376 0.83 20.88 1.46
CA ASN A 376 0.25 20.19 0.31
C ASN A 376 -1.00 19.35 0.65
N ILE A 377 -1.80 19.82 1.64
CA ILE A 377 -3.06 19.14 2.02
C ILE A 377 -4.11 19.37 0.95
N TYR A 378 -4.21 20.59 0.45
CA TYR A 378 -5.20 21.04 -0.52
C TYR A 378 -4.54 21.77 -1.69
N ASN A 379 -5.05 21.58 -2.90
CA ASN A 379 -4.67 22.37 -4.07
C ASN A 379 -5.44 23.70 -4.08
N GLU A 380 -6.76 23.61 -3.87
CA GLU A 380 -7.69 24.75 -3.77
C GLU A 380 -8.51 24.59 -2.50
N ILE A 381 -8.70 25.68 -1.77
CA ILE A 381 -9.39 25.65 -0.48
C ILE A 381 -10.44 26.75 -0.46
N PRO A 382 -11.70 26.43 -0.11
CA PRO A 382 -12.72 27.45 0.14
C PRO A 382 -12.33 28.33 1.33
N GLU A 383 -12.50 29.64 1.22
CA GLU A 383 -12.25 30.59 2.31
C GLU A 383 -13.44 30.67 3.29
N LEU A 384 -13.75 29.53 3.89
CA LEU A 384 -14.84 29.39 4.85
C LEU A 384 -14.30 28.95 6.22
N LEU A 385 -14.81 29.55 7.30
CA LEU A 385 -14.42 29.16 8.67
C LEU A 385 -14.64 27.68 8.98
N SER A 386 -15.61 27.04 8.33
CA SER A 386 -15.87 25.61 8.46
C SER A 386 -14.69 24.73 8.03
N VAL A 387 -13.78 25.25 7.19
CA VAL A 387 -12.53 24.54 6.80
C VAL A 387 -11.65 24.28 8.02
N SER A 388 -11.67 25.16 9.04
CA SER A 388 -10.94 24.92 10.30
C SER A 388 -11.37 23.64 11.03
N LEU A 389 -12.59 23.17 10.77
CA LEU A 389 -13.13 21.90 11.26
C LEU A 389 -12.96 20.73 10.28
N GLY A 390 -12.20 20.94 9.20
CA GLY A 390 -11.90 19.92 8.21
C GLY A 390 -13.05 19.62 7.25
N SER A 391 -13.83 20.61 6.82
CA SER A 391 -14.92 20.46 5.86
C SER A 391 -14.44 20.35 4.39
N ALA A 392 -13.23 20.80 4.07
CA ALA A 392 -12.65 20.64 2.74
C ALA A 392 -12.11 19.22 2.53
N GLU A 393 -12.23 18.70 1.30
CA GLU A 393 -11.85 17.33 0.99
C GLU A 393 -10.36 17.20 0.60
N THR A 394 -9.70 16.19 1.12
CA THR A 394 -8.32 15.83 0.77
C THR A 394 -8.17 14.30 0.66
N THR A 395 -7.00 13.83 0.20
CA THR A 395 -6.67 12.41 0.18
C THR A 395 -5.97 11.98 1.46
N LEU A 396 -6.05 10.69 1.79
CA LEU A 396 -5.38 10.16 2.97
C LEU A 396 -3.85 10.33 2.89
N ILE A 397 -3.24 10.16 1.70
CA ILE A 397 -1.80 10.33 1.51
C ILE A 397 -1.36 11.78 1.79
N ASN A 398 -2.11 12.76 1.30
CA ASN A 398 -1.79 14.18 1.54
C ASN A 398 -1.91 14.54 3.02
N LEU A 399 -2.98 14.08 3.68
CA LEU A 399 -3.16 14.31 5.11
C LEU A 399 -2.06 13.64 5.93
N THR A 400 -1.68 12.41 5.59
CA THR A 400 -0.61 11.68 6.29
C THR A 400 0.74 12.38 6.15
N SER A 401 1.10 12.84 4.93
CA SER A 401 2.35 13.59 4.73
C SER A 401 2.38 14.92 5.45
N ALA A 402 1.22 15.58 5.62
CA ALA A 402 1.09 16.84 6.35
C ALA A 402 1.36 16.72 7.86
N TYR A 403 1.29 15.52 8.41
CA TYR A 403 1.66 15.26 9.82
C TYR A 403 3.16 15.00 10.02
N ALA A 404 3.91 14.67 8.97
CA ALA A 404 5.34 14.40 9.08
C ALA A 404 6.14 15.58 9.69
N PRO A 405 5.87 16.86 9.36
CA PRO A 405 6.56 18.02 9.95
C PRO A 405 6.48 18.09 11.47
N PHE A 406 5.44 17.55 12.10
CA PHE A 406 5.34 17.50 13.57
C PHE A 406 6.39 16.59 14.22
N VAL A 407 6.91 15.60 13.46
CA VAL A 407 7.85 14.59 13.95
C VAL A 407 9.29 14.90 13.53
N ASN A 408 9.50 15.50 12.37
CA ASN A 408 10.82 15.70 11.77
C ASN A 408 11.40 17.12 11.95
N GLY A 409 10.84 17.91 12.89
CA GLY A 409 11.31 19.26 13.18
C GLY A 409 10.84 20.31 12.18
N GLY A 410 9.68 20.13 11.54
CA GLY A 410 9.03 21.14 10.70
C GLY A 410 9.37 21.08 9.20
N LEU A 411 9.98 20.01 8.73
CA LEU A 411 10.34 19.84 7.32
C LEU A 411 9.20 19.13 6.54
N ARG A 412 8.83 19.69 5.38
CA ARG A 412 7.87 19.07 4.47
C ARG A 412 8.47 17.85 3.79
N VAL A 413 7.77 16.74 3.81
CA VAL A 413 8.12 15.56 3.02
C VAL A 413 7.12 15.31 1.91
N GLU A 414 7.60 14.86 0.76
CA GLU A 414 6.76 14.39 -0.33
C GLU A 414 6.67 12.87 -0.32
N PRO A 415 5.46 12.28 -0.37
CA PRO A 415 5.32 10.83 -0.42
C PRO A 415 6.06 10.23 -1.62
N LYS A 416 6.91 9.23 -1.37
CA LYS A 416 7.71 8.52 -2.37
C LYS A 416 7.23 7.08 -2.51
N LEU A 417 6.64 6.75 -3.66
CA LEU A 417 6.30 5.38 -4.05
C LEU A 417 7.41 4.72 -4.86
N ILE A 418 8.28 5.55 -5.47
CA ILE A 418 9.36 5.12 -6.36
C ILE A 418 10.63 5.83 -5.90
N THR A 419 11.68 5.07 -5.63
CA THR A 419 13.00 5.60 -5.28
C THR A 419 13.89 5.74 -6.51
N ARG A 420 13.86 4.74 -7.42
CA ARG A 420 14.70 4.74 -8.62
C ARG A 420 14.02 3.99 -9.77
N ILE A 421 14.25 4.47 -10.99
CA ILE A 421 13.89 3.77 -12.23
C ILE A 421 15.14 3.64 -13.09
N GLN A 422 15.41 2.43 -13.56
CA GLN A 422 16.48 2.13 -14.49
C GLN A 422 15.92 1.59 -15.80
N ASP A 423 16.58 1.92 -16.90
CA ASP A 423 16.27 1.33 -18.21
C ASP A 423 16.82 -0.10 -18.31
N ARG A 424 16.55 -0.78 -19.43
CA ARG A 424 17.04 -2.14 -19.72
C ARG A 424 18.56 -2.29 -19.73
N ARG A 425 19.32 -1.19 -19.80
CA ARG A 425 20.79 -1.17 -19.78
C ARG A 425 21.34 -0.91 -18.37
N GLY A 426 20.46 -0.75 -17.36
CA GLY A 426 20.82 -0.41 -16.00
C GLY A 426 21.13 1.08 -15.78
N LYS A 427 20.94 1.94 -16.81
CA LYS A 427 21.09 3.39 -16.65
C LYS A 427 19.95 3.93 -15.83
N THR A 428 20.26 4.65 -14.75
CA THR A 428 19.26 5.36 -13.95
C THR A 428 18.66 6.51 -14.75
N ILE A 429 17.34 6.45 -14.98
CA ILE A 429 16.57 7.46 -15.69
C ILE A 429 15.67 8.29 -14.76
N PHE A 430 15.49 7.84 -13.55
CA PHE A 430 14.81 8.57 -12.49
C PHE A 430 15.38 8.16 -11.14
N GLN A 431 15.66 9.16 -10.30
CA GLN A 431 16.03 9.00 -8.90
C GLN A 431 15.44 10.15 -8.12
N LYS A 432 14.71 9.84 -7.05
CA LYS A 432 14.11 10.86 -6.20
C LYS A 432 14.94 10.99 -4.92
N ASP A 433 15.99 11.81 -4.98
CA ASP A 433 16.79 12.18 -3.82
C ASP A 433 16.45 13.60 -3.36
N ASN A 434 16.19 13.75 -2.07
CA ASN A 434 16.04 15.06 -1.44
C ASN A 434 17.38 15.61 -0.92
N VAL A 435 18.45 14.85 -1.14
CA VAL A 435 19.78 15.16 -0.61
C VAL A 435 20.71 15.52 -1.76
N LYS A 436 21.39 16.65 -1.67
CA LYS A 436 22.47 17.04 -2.56
C LYS A 436 23.80 16.90 -1.81
N CYS A 437 24.69 16.11 -2.36
CA CYS A 437 26.06 16.06 -1.86
C CYS A 437 26.92 17.08 -2.58
N LEU A 438 27.55 17.97 -1.85
CA LEU A 438 28.57 18.89 -2.35
C LEU A 438 29.93 18.32 -2.01
N GLY A 439 30.74 18.03 -3.03
CA GLY A 439 32.10 17.49 -2.84
C GLY A 439 32.21 15.95 -2.79
N CYS A 440 31.12 15.19 -3.08
CA CYS A 440 31.19 13.72 -3.13
C CYS A 440 32.01 13.17 -4.32
N ASP A 441 32.20 13.95 -5.36
CA ASP A 441 32.93 13.56 -6.57
C ASP A 441 34.43 13.94 -6.49
N GLN A 442 34.88 14.52 -5.37
CA GLN A 442 36.26 14.92 -5.18
C GLN A 442 37.09 13.75 -4.64
N PHE A 443 38.29 13.54 -5.21
CA PHE A 443 39.25 12.61 -4.64
C PHE A 443 39.67 13.09 -3.24
N ILE A 444 39.59 12.20 -2.25
CA ILE A 444 39.99 12.49 -0.85
C ILE A 444 41.50 12.66 -0.83
N SER A 445 41.98 13.87 -0.58
CA SER A 445 43.35 14.21 -0.20
C SER A 445 43.35 14.77 1.21
N GLU A 446 44.50 14.83 1.87
CA GLU A 446 44.60 15.36 3.24
C GLU A 446 44.09 16.81 3.42
N GLU A 447 43.97 17.56 2.30
CA GLU A 447 43.46 18.95 2.27
C GLU A 447 41.99 19.03 1.85
N THR A 448 41.30 17.94 1.50
CA THR A 448 39.93 17.97 1.04
C THR A 448 38.94 18.17 2.20
N LYS A 449 38.09 19.19 2.06
CA LYS A 449 36.95 19.38 2.98
C LYS A 449 35.98 18.19 2.89
N PHE A 450 35.47 17.75 4.04
CA PHE A 450 34.44 16.71 4.07
C PHE A 450 33.23 17.09 3.18
N PRO A 451 32.62 16.09 2.49
CA PRO A 451 31.44 16.33 1.68
C PRO A 451 30.31 16.91 2.55
N ILE A 452 29.66 17.94 2.05
CA ILE A 452 28.51 18.56 2.74
C ILE A 452 27.24 17.97 2.15
N ILE A 453 26.45 17.33 3.02
CA ILE A 453 25.12 16.82 2.66
C ILE A 453 24.11 17.93 2.94
N GLN A 454 23.53 18.46 1.87
CA GLN A 454 22.45 19.45 1.95
C GLN A 454 21.10 18.77 1.77
N ASN A 455 20.24 18.88 2.78
CA ASN A 455 18.84 18.51 2.63
C ASN A 455 18.10 19.62 1.87
N LYS A 456 17.30 19.26 0.85
CA LYS A 456 16.50 20.19 0.04
C LYS A 456 15.08 20.36 0.56
N ASP A 457 14.75 19.72 1.70
CA ASP A 457 13.41 19.78 2.23
C ASP A 457 13.05 21.19 2.70
N GLU A 458 11.88 21.66 2.30
CA GLU A 458 11.37 22.99 2.68
C GLU A 458 10.91 22.96 4.13
N ARG A 459 11.41 23.89 4.95
CA ARG A 459 10.88 24.11 6.29
C ARG A 459 9.54 24.83 6.18
N VAL A 460 8.48 24.20 6.70
CA VAL A 460 7.10 24.71 6.65
C VAL A 460 6.58 25.22 7.97
N MET A 461 7.25 24.86 9.07
CA MET A 461 7.04 25.43 10.42
C MET A 461 8.35 25.42 11.20
N SER A 462 8.40 26.21 12.28
CA SER A 462 9.57 26.26 13.16
C SER A 462 9.78 24.95 13.91
N GLU A 463 11.01 24.73 14.39
CA GLU A 463 11.34 23.54 15.20
C GLU A 463 10.57 23.56 16.53
N GLU A 464 10.40 24.76 17.09
CA GLU A 464 9.66 24.98 18.33
C GLU A 464 8.18 24.59 18.16
N THR A 465 7.54 25.01 17.07
CA THR A 465 6.16 24.63 16.77
C THR A 465 6.04 23.12 16.55
N ALA A 466 6.94 22.52 15.80
CA ALA A 466 6.96 21.08 15.58
C ALA A 466 7.10 20.30 16.90
N TYR A 467 8.03 20.74 17.77
CA TYR A 467 8.21 20.16 19.09
C TYR A 467 6.96 20.28 19.99
N GLN A 468 6.39 21.49 20.04
CA GLN A 468 5.17 21.74 20.83
C GLN A 468 4.00 20.90 20.33
N MET A 469 3.80 20.81 19.01
CA MET A 469 2.75 19.99 18.43
C MET A 469 2.96 18.50 18.72
N ASN A 470 4.19 18.00 18.58
CA ASN A 470 4.52 16.62 18.94
C ASN A 470 4.19 16.33 20.41
N SER A 471 4.61 17.23 21.32
CA SER A 471 4.30 17.10 22.76
C SER A 471 2.80 17.16 23.09
N ILE A 472 2.02 17.91 22.31
CA ILE A 472 0.56 18.01 22.54
C ILE A 472 -0.15 16.75 22.03
N LEU A 473 0.35 16.15 20.96
CA LEU A 473 -0.29 14.98 20.29
C LEU A 473 0.10 13.63 20.92
N GLN A 474 1.12 13.61 21.78
CA GLN A 474 1.48 12.44 22.61
C GLN A 474 0.50 12.22 23.77
#